data_dbcf4a48ee96a72f9866247afb8d8478
#
_entry.id   dbcf4a48ee96a72f9866247afb8d8478
#
_cell.length_a   1.000
_cell.length_b   1.000
_cell.length_c   1.000
_cell.angle_alpha   90.00
_cell.angle_beta   90.00
_cell.angle_gamma   90.00
#
_symmetry.space_group_name_H-M   'P 1'
#
loop_
_entity.id
_entity.type
_entity.pdbx_description
1 polymer ?
#
loop_
_entity_poly.entity_id
_entity_poly.type
_entity_poly.pdbx_seq_one_letter_code
_entity_poly.pdbx_strand_id
1 'polypeptide(L)'
;ALDEVGYLFGAEITNGKQDIVLVSDAGKAVWFDEEDVRGMGRTARGVRGMKLGEGQQVLSLLVADDHQQTVLVATENGYGKRTVLADFRHSGRGTQGVIAIAASERNGKVVAARLVTDEDEVMLITTGGVLIRTRVREIRELGRATQGVTLISLDAGEKLAGMEKVVE
;
A
#
# COMPACT_ATOMS: atom_id res chain seq x y z
N ALA A 1 2.01 -20.61 11.38
CA ALA A 1 3.27 -20.57 12.13
C ALA A 1 4.25 -19.63 11.44
N LEU A 2 4.97 -18.82 12.21
CA LEU A 2 6.02 -17.95 11.71
C LEU A 2 7.37 -18.67 11.84
N ASP A 3 8.26 -18.43 10.89
CA ASP A 3 9.66 -18.82 11.00
C ASP A 3 10.40 -17.85 11.94
N GLU A 4 11.60 -18.20 12.40
CA GLU A 4 12.37 -17.42 13.38
C GLU A 4 12.62 -15.96 12.94
N VAL A 5 12.63 -15.69 11.63
CA VAL A 5 12.85 -14.35 11.05
C VAL A 5 11.58 -13.76 10.44
N GLY A 6 10.43 -14.38 10.68
CA GLY A 6 9.14 -13.91 10.15
C GLY A 6 8.41 -12.99 11.12
N TYR A 7 7.77 -11.95 10.59
CA TYR A 7 6.97 -11.00 11.37
C TYR A 7 5.56 -10.92 10.82
N LEU A 8 4.57 -10.87 11.72
CA LEU A 8 3.19 -10.55 11.37
C LEU A 8 3.04 -9.03 11.32
N PHE A 9 2.72 -8.47 10.15
CA PHE A 9 2.51 -7.02 10.00
C PHE A 9 1.03 -6.62 9.96
N GLY A 10 0.12 -7.54 9.65
CA GLY A 10 -1.31 -7.24 9.57
C GLY A 10 -2.17 -8.47 9.42
N ALA A 11 -3.44 -8.32 9.70
CA ALA A 11 -4.49 -9.29 9.48
C ALA A 11 -5.81 -8.55 9.26
N GLU A 12 -6.62 -9.04 8.32
CA GLU A 12 -7.92 -8.49 7.99
C GLU A 12 -8.97 -9.60 7.89
N ILE A 13 -10.21 -9.24 8.19
CA ILE A 13 -11.35 -10.13 8.02
C ILE A 13 -11.98 -9.83 6.66
N THR A 14 -12.21 -10.88 5.87
CA THR A 14 -12.84 -10.79 4.56
C THR A 14 -14.19 -11.52 4.54
N ASN A 15 -14.98 -11.28 3.50
CA ASN A 15 -16.32 -11.88 3.36
C ASN A 15 -16.35 -13.10 2.42
N GLY A 16 -15.21 -13.56 1.92
CA GLY A 16 -15.09 -14.70 0.99
C GLY A 16 -15.10 -14.31 -0.50
N LYS A 17 -15.32 -13.04 -0.83
CA LYS A 17 -15.46 -12.56 -2.22
C LYS A 17 -14.79 -11.21 -2.48
N GLN A 18 -13.75 -10.92 -1.71
CA GLN A 18 -13.04 -9.66 -1.82
C GLN A 18 -11.69 -9.84 -2.50
N ASP A 19 -11.19 -8.77 -3.08
CA ASP A 19 -9.86 -8.73 -3.65
C ASP A 19 -8.84 -8.28 -2.61
N ILE A 20 -7.64 -8.84 -2.71
CA ILE A 20 -6.51 -8.54 -1.85
C ILE A 20 -5.44 -7.79 -2.65
N VAL A 21 -4.97 -6.70 -2.09
CA VAL A 21 -3.82 -5.94 -2.62
C VAL A 21 -2.72 -5.93 -1.57
N LEU A 22 -1.55 -6.41 -1.94
CA LEU A 22 -0.33 -6.32 -1.13
C LEU A 22 0.59 -5.30 -1.74
N VAL A 23 1.13 -4.41 -0.92
CA VAL A 23 2.08 -3.38 -1.36
C VAL A 23 3.38 -3.52 -0.60
N SER A 24 4.51 -3.49 -1.32
CA SER A 24 5.85 -3.53 -0.74
C SER A 24 6.44 -2.12 -0.57
N ASP A 25 7.44 -2.00 0.30
CA ASP A 25 8.20 -0.77 0.52
C ASP A 25 9.01 -0.33 -0.72
N ALA A 26 9.24 -1.25 -1.66
CA ALA A 26 9.87 -0.98 -2.95
C ALA A 26 8.91 -0.40 -4.01
N GLY A 27 7.65 -0.15 -3.66
CA GLY A 27 6.66 0.42 -4.58
C GLY A 27 6.07 -0.57 -5.57
N LYS A 28 6.07 -1.86 -5.23
CA LYS A 28 5.41 -2.91 -6.00
C LYS A 28 4.08 -3.30 -5.35
N ALA A 29 3.11 -3.68 -6.17
CA ALA A 29 1.81 -4.16 -5.71
C ALA A 29 1.40 -5.45 -6.42
N VAL A 30 0.77 -6.34 -5.67
CA VAL A 30 0.14 -7.57 -6.18
C VAL A 30 -1.34 -7.49 -5.88
N TRP A 31 -2.17 -7.84 -6.84
CA TRP A 31 -3.62 -7.88 -6.72
C TRP A 31 -4.13 -9.27 -7.10
N PHE A 32 -4.88 -9.92 -6.21
CA PHE A 32 -5.45 -11.26 -6.40
C PHE A 32 -6.77 -11.43 -5.63
N ASP A 33 -7.58 -12.43 -6.05
CA ASP A 33 -8.79 -12.82 -5.33
C ASP A 33 -8.45 -13.52 -4.01
N GLU A 34 -9.23 -13.28 -2.97
CA GLU A 34 -9.07 -14.04 -1.71
C GLU A 34 -9.30 -15.55 -1.88
N GLU A 35 -10.08 -15.97 -2.88
CA GLU A 35 -10.26 -17.38 -3.23
C GLU A 35 -8.96 -18.07 -3.65
N ASP A 36 -7.96 -17.30 -4.12
CA ASP A 36 -6.61 -17.82 -4.39
C ASP A 36 -5.88 -18.26 -3.11
N VAL A 37 -6.39 -17.89 -1.95
CA VAL A 37 -5.86 -18.28 -0.65
C VAL A 37 -6.79 -19.33 -0.05
N ARG A 38 -6.36 -20.58 -0.09
CA ARG A 38 -7.13 -21.70 0.49
C ARG A 38 -7.27 -21.58 2.00
N GLY A 39 -8.39 -22.07 2.53
CA GLY A 39 -8.56 -22.27 3.97
C GLY A 39 -7.50 -23.24 4.51
N MET A 40 -6.88 -22.89 5.63
CA MET A 40 -5.78 -23.67 6.22
C MET A 40 -5.97 -23.82 7.73
N GLY A 41 -5.47 -24.95 8.24
CA GLY A 41 -5.48 -25.22 9.67
C GLY A 41 -4.53 -24.31 10.46
N ARG A 42 -4.72 -24.29 11.77
CA ARG A 42 -4.00 -23.43 12.71
C ARG A 42 -2.47 -23.58 12.65
N THR A 43 -1.95 -24.75 12.34
CA THR A 43 -0.51 -25.04 12.29
C THR A 43 0.12 -24.83 10.92
N ALA A 44 -0.67 -24.45 9.91
CA ALA A 44 -0.15 -24.20 8.57
C ALA A 44 0.75 -22.97 8.54
N ARG A 45 1.77 -23.00 7.67
CA ARG A 45 2.69 -21.86 7.47
C ARG A 45 2.13 -20.80 6.52
N GLY A 46 1.03 -21.08 5.84
CA GLY A 46 0.42 -20.21 4.86
C GLY A 46 0.94 -20.42 3.44
N VAL A 47 0.57 -19.52 2.56
CA VAL A 47 0.99 -19.50 1.15
C VAL A 47 1.62 -18.16 0.82
N ARG A 48 2.49 -18.15 -0.17
CA ARG A 48 3.15 -16.90 -0.59
C ARG A 48 2.16 -15.95 -1.24
N GLY A 49 2.00 -14.76 -0.67
CA GLY A 49 1.21 -13.67 -1.25
C GLY A 49 1.98 -12.90 -2.32
N MET A 50 3.23 -12.54 -2.03
CA MET A 50 4.07 -11.72 -2.89
C MET A 50 5.52 -12.23 -2.89
N LYS A 51 6.18 -12.17 -4.05
CA LYS A 51 7.61 -12.44 -4.16
C LYS A 51 8.38 -11.14 -3.98
N LEU A 52 9.12 -11.04 -2.90
CA LEU A 52 9.94 -9.88 -2.56
C LEU A 52 11.36 -10.02 -3.09
N GLY A 53 11.99 -8.90 -3.45
CA GLY A 53 13.41 -8.81 -3.66
C GLY A 53 14.19 -8.76 -2.34
N GLU A 54 15.50 -8.78 -2.42
CA GLU A 54 16.36 -8.69 -1.24
C GLU A 54 16.14 -7.38 -0.49
N GLY A 55 16.00 -7.46 0.83
CA GLY A 55 15.77 -6.31 1.71
C GLY A 55 14.40 -5.66 1.61
N GLN A 56 13.50 -6.19 0.78
CA GLN A 56 12.14 -5.65 0.61
C GLN A 56 11.17 -6.28 1.61
N GLN A 57 10.17 -5.50 1.98
CA GLN A 57 9.13 -5.92 2.92
C GLN A 57 7.75 -5.57 2.37
N VAL A 58 6.75 -6.40 2.68
CA VAL A 58 5.35 -6.03 2.51
C VAL A 58 4.98 -5.07 3.63
N LEU A 59 4.39 -3.94 3.27
CA LEU A 59 4.00 -2.93 4.26
C LEU A 59 2.50 -2.73 4.40
N SER A 60 1.71 -3.14 3.42
CA SER A 60 0.27 -2.98 3.47
C SER A 60 -0.46 -4.19 2.90
N LEU A 61 -1.52 -4.57 3.60
CA LEU A 61 -2.54 -5.52 3.19
C LEU A 61 -3.84 -4.75 3.05
N LEU A 62 -4.36 -4.66 1.83
CA LEU A 62 -5.58 -3.92 1.51
C LEU A 62 -6.65 -4.90 1.04
N VAL A 63 -7.87 -4.71 1.51
CA VAL A 63 -9.04 -5.50 1.10
C VAL A 63 -9.94 -4.60 0.27
N ALA A 64 -10.09 -4.92 -1.00
CA ALA A 64 -10.87 -4.12 -1.94
C ALA A 64 -12.29 -4.67 -2.08
N ASP A 65 -13.28 -3.80 -1.86
CA ASP A 65 -14.70 -4.10 -2.06
C ASP A 65 -15.17 -3.69 -3.46
N ASP A 66 -14.54 -2.66 -4.03
CA ASP A 66 -14.94 -2.04 -5.28
C ASP A 66 -13.71 -1.69 -6.13
N HIS A 67 -13.71 -2.08 -7.38
CA HIS A 67 -12.65 -1.77 -8.34
C HIS A 67 -12.58 -0.29 -8.72
N GLN A 68 -13.57 0.50 -8.31
CA GLN A 68 -13.60 1.98 -8.45
C GLN A 68 -12.70 2.69 -7.43
N GLN A 69 -12.31 1.99 -6.35
CA GLN A 69 -11.40 2.56 -5.34
C GLN A 69 -10.04 2.87 -5.97
N THR A 70 -9.36 3.85 -5.40
CA THR A 70 -7.97 4.17 -5.75
C THR A 70 -7.01 3.70 -4.68
N VAL A 71 -5.81 3.30 -5.10
CA VAL A 71 -4.69 2.99 -4.20
C VAL A 71 -3.89 4.28 -4.03
N LEU A 72 -3.92 4.82 -2.82
CA LEU A 72 -3.11 5.97 -2.42
C LEU A 72 -1.81 5.47 -1.81
N VAL A 73 -0.69 5.81 -2.42
CA VAL A 73 0.66 5.42 -2.00
C VAL A 73 1.42 6.67 -1.57
N ALA A 74 2.11 6.59 -0.45
CA ALA A 74 2.94 7.67 0.08
C ALA A 74 4.36 7.18 0.39
N THR A 75 5.35 8.02 0.11
CA THR A 75 6.78 7.72 0.30
C THR A 75 7.38 8.52 1.43
N GLU A 76 8.53 8.06 1.94
CA GLU A 76 9.22 8.69 3.08
C GLU A 76 9.64 10.13 2.83
N ASN A 77 9.88 10.52 1.58
CA ASN A 77 10.26 11.90 1.23
C ASN A 77 9.07 12.81 0.93
N GLY A 78 7.85 12.39 1.26
CA GLY A 78 6.64 13.21 1.16
C GLY A 78 5.98 13.24 -0.20
N TYR A 79 6.36 12.37 -1.10
CA TYR A 79 5.73 12.20 -2.42
C TYR A 79 4.71 11.07 -2.40
N GLY A 80 3.80 11.12 -3.33
CA GLY A 80 2.83 10.05 -3.49
C GLY A 80 1.86 10.33 -4.62
N LYS A 81 0.92 9.46 -4.75
CA LYS A 81 -0.16 9.54 -5.75
C LYS A 81 -1.25 8.56 -5.42
N ARG A 82 -2.38 8.77 -6.07
CA ARG A 82 -3.43 7.75 -6.14
C ARG A 82 -3.58 7.22 -7.56
N THR A 83 -3.84 5.95 -7.68
CA THR A 83 -4.03 5.25 -8.95
C THR A 83 -5.30 4.41 -8.86
N VAL A 84 -6.12 4.44 -9.90
CA VAL A 84 -7.32 3.61 -9.98
C VAL A 84 -6.93 2.14 -9.85
N LEU A 85 -7.62 1.38 -9.01
CA LEU A 85 -7.33 -0.03 -8.80
C LEU A 85 -7.36 -0.82 -10.11
N ALA A 86 -8.26 -0.47 -11.02
CA ALA A 86 -8.37 -1.09 -12.34
C ALA A 86 -7.11 -0.95 -13.23
N ASP A 87 -6.23 0.02 -12.96
CA ASP A 87 -4.94 0.17 -13.65
C ASP A 87 -3.91 -0.89 -13.24
N PHE A 88 -4.14 -1.54 -12.10
CA PHE A 88 -3.31 -2.67 -11.68
C PHE A 88 -3.79 -3.95 -12.35
N ARG A 89 -2.85 -4.75 -12.81
CA ARG A 89 -3.17 -6.05 -13.38
C ARG A 89 -3.50 -7.04 -12.26
N HIS A 90 -4.65 -7.69 -12.36
CA HIS A 90 -4.97 -8.85 -11.54
C HIS A 90 -3.94 -9.96 -11.87
N SER A 91 -2.99 -10.18 -10.98
CA SER A 91 -1.78 -10.96 -11.29
C SER A 91 -1.71 -12.30 -10.58
N GLY A 92 -2.65 -12.56 -9.68
CA GLY A 92 -2.56 -13.69 -8.77
C GLY A 92 -1.49 -13.49 -7.69
N ARG A 93 -1.53 -14.32 -6.66
CA ARG A 93 -0.57 -14.29 -5.56
C ARG A 93 0.80 -14.87 -5.95
N GLY A 94 1.83 -14.54 -5.19
CA GLY A 94 3.16 -15.15 -5.32
C GLY A 94 4.03 -14.56 -6.42
N THR A 95 3.57 -13.53 -7.12
CA THR A 95 4.33 -12.79 -8.13
C THR A 95 5.14 -11.64 -7.52
N GLN A 96 6.02 -11.04 -8.30
CA GLN A 96 6.71 -9.81 -7.90
C GLN A 96 5.79 -8.58 -7.94
N GLY A 97 4.62 -8.70 -8.57
CA GLY A 97 3.68 -7.62 -8.77
C GLY A 97 4.06 -6.64 -9.87
N VAL A 98 3.33 -5.54 -9.90
CA VAL A 98 3.53 -4.43 -10.84
C VAL A 98 3.96 -3.18 -10.10
N ILE A 99 4.55 -2.22 -10.81
CA ILE A 99 4.94 -0.93 -10.22
C ILE A 99 3.68 -0.17 -9.80
N ALA A 100 3.58 0.17 -8.52
CA ALA A 100 2.55 1.04 -7.97
C ALA A 100 3.00 2.51 -7.97
N ILE A 101 4.29 2.74 -7.69
CA ILE A 101 4.94 4.04 -7.80
C ILE A 101 6.38 3.81 -8.27
N ALA A 102 6.87 4.64 -9.18
CA ALA A 102 8.24 4.52 -9.65
C ALA A 102 9.24 4.78 -8.51
N ALA A 103 10.13 3.84 -8.29
CA ALA A 103 11.22 4.00 -7.32
C ALA A 103 12.20 5.07 -7.81
N SER A 104 12.59 5.97 -6.91
CA SER A 104 13.60 7.00 -7.19
C SER A 104 14.22 7.49 -5.87
N GLU A 105 15.40 8.09 -5.95
CA GLU A 105 16.02 8.76 -4.78
C GLU A 105 15.16 9.91 -4.28
N ARG A 106 14.47 10.61 -5.18
CA ARG A 106 13.53 11.69 -4.84
C ARG A 106 12.44 11.19 -3.87
N ASN A 107 11.84 10.08 -4.20
CA ASN A 107 10.69 9.54 -3.43
C ASN A 107 11.12 8.85 -2.14
N GLY A 108 12.21 8.12 -2.15
CA GLY A 108 12.55 7.19 -1.09
C GLY A 108 11.65 5.95 -1.10
N LYS A 109 11.62 5.24 0.01
CA LYS A 109 10.78 4.04 0.17
C LYS A 109 9.31 4.41 0.37
N VAL A 110 8.43 3.53 -0.06
CA VAL A 110 7.00 3.60 0.29
C VAL A 110 6.85 3.34 1.78
N VAL A 111 6.10 4.20 2.46
CA VAL A 111 5.83 4.07 3.91
C VAL A 111 4.38 3.73 4.21
N ALA A 112 3.46 4.01 3.30
CA ALA A 112 2.05 3.70 3.48
C ALA A 112 1.34 3.53 2.14
N ALA A 113 0.31 2.70 2.14
CA ALA A 113 -0.66 2.56 1.07
C ALA A 113 -2.05 2.33 1.65
N ARG A 114 -3.08 2.95 1.06
CA ARG A 114 -4.47 2.85 1.48
C ARG A 114 -5.39 2.77 0.26
N LEU A 115 -6.49 2.03 0.40
CA LEU A 115 -7.61 2.13 -0.53
C LEU A 115 -8.51 3.29 -0.10
N VAL A 116 -8.77 4.20 -1.02
CA VAL A 116 -9.50 5.44 -0.75
C VAL A 116 -10.48 5.75 -1.89
N THR A 117 -11.44 6.61 -1.58
CA THR A 117 -12.36 7.23 -2.54
C THR A 117 -12.17 8.74 -2.50
N ASP A 118 -12.76 9.47 -3.46
CA ASP A 118 -12.70 10.94 -3.52
C ASP A 118 -13.27 11.64 -2.27
N GLU A 119 -14.21 10.98 -1.59
CA GLU A 119 -14.86 11.51 -0.40
C GLU A 119 -14.04 11.35 0.88
N ASP A 120 -13.00 10.54 0.83
CA ASP A 120 -12.16 10.26 1.99
C ASP A 120 -11.17 11.39 2.28
N GLU A 121 -10.72 11.42 3.52
CA GLU A 121 -9.60 12.24 3.99
C GLU A 121 -8.54 11.37 4.63
N VAL A 122 -7.31 11.79 4.52
CA VAL A 122 -6.16 11.11 5.13
C VAL A 122 -5.38 12.05 6.03
N MET A 123 -4.81 11.50 7.09
CA MET A 123 -3.88 12.15 7.98
C MET A 123 -2.46 11.73 7.61
N LEU A 124 -1.62 12.68 7.25
CA LEU A 124 -0.19 12.48 7.02
C LEU A 124 0.57 12.80 8.31
N ILE A 125 1.45 11.89 8.70
CA ILE A 125 2.18 11.95 9.96
C ILE A 125 3.67 11.96 9.66
N THR A 126 4.40 12.95 10.18
CA THR A 126 5.85 13.06 9.96
C THR A 126 6.66 12.61 11.18
N THR A 127 7.95 12.32 10.96
CA THR A 127 8.89 12.00 12.04
C THR A 127 9.13 13.18 13.00
N GLY A 128 8.89 14.41 12.54
CA GLY A 128 8.94 15.64 13.35
C GLY A 128 7.69 15.88 14.20
N GLY A 129 6.69 14.98 14.14
CA GLY A 129 5.45 15.12 14.90
C GLY A 129 4.41 16.05 14.26
N VAL A 130 4.59 16.41 13.00
CA VAL A 130 3.59 17.20 12.24
C VAL A 130 2.50 16.28 11.74
N LEU A 131 1.24 16.71 11.92
CA LEU A 131 0.04 16.03 11.42
C LEU A 131 -0.65 16.96 10.42
N ILE A 132 -0.91 16.47 9.21
CA ILE A 132 -1.64 17.20 8.18
C ILE A 132 -2.81 16.37 7.68
N ARG A 133 -4.01 16.94 7.72
CA ARG A 133 -5.22 16.39 7.15
C ARG A 133 -5.37 16.83 5.70
N THR A 134 -5.53 15.90 4.78
CA THR A 134 -5.64 16.14 3.35
C THR A 134 -6.84 15.44 2.77
N ARG A 135 -7.61 16.13 1.94
CA ARG A 135 -8.71 15.53 1.20
C ARG A 135 -8.16 14.72 0.03
N VAL A 136 -8.63 13.48 -0.13
CA VAL A 136 -8.16 12.58 -1.20
C VAL A 136 -8.38 13.18 -2.58
N ARG A 137 -9.51 13.85 -2.82
CA ARG A 137 -9.82 14.50 -4.10
C ARG A 137 -8.83 15.58 -4.53
N GLU A 138 -8.06 16.14 -3.59
CA GLU A 138 -7.01 17.12 -3.88
C GLU A 138 -5.70 16.48 -4.33
N ILE A 139 -5.57 15.16 -4.15
CA ILE A 139 -4.41 14.40 -4.58
C ILE A 139 -4.66 13.93 -6.01
N ARG A 140 -3.76 14.29 -6.91
CA ARG A 140 -3.89 13.95 -8.31
C ARG A 140 -3.88 12.45 -8.54
N GLU A 141 -4.84 11.98 -9.34
CA GLU A 141 -4.87 10.62 -9.86
C GLU A 141 -3.89 10.49 -11.03
N LEU A 142 -3.01 9.49 -10.98
CA LEU A 142 -1.94 9.26 -11.94
C LEU A 142 -1.82 7.78 -12.26
N GLY A 143 -1.28 7.48 -13.43
CA GLY A 143 -0.94 6.11 -13.82
C GLY A 143 0.07 5.47 -12.86
N ARG A 144 -0.01 4.15 -12.69
CA ARG A 144 0.75 3.40 -11.67
C ARG A 144 2.28 3.54 -11.76
N ALA A 145 2.85 3.67 -12.95
CA ALA A 145 4.31 3.68 -13.16
C ALA A 145 4.95 5.08 -13.05
N THR A 146 4.25 6.09 -12.57
CA THR A 146 4.76 7.43 -12.39
C THR A 146 5.40 7.64 -11.01
N GLN A 147 6.19 8.69 -10.85
CA GLN A 147 6.82 9.03 -9.56
C GLN A 147 5.87 9.73 -8.57
N GLY A 148 4.74 10.21 -9.04
CA GLY A 148 3.80 10.94 -8.20
C GLY A 148 4.11 12.42 -8.03
N VAL A 149 3.43 13.03 -7.07
CA VAL A 149 3.46 14.46 -6.75
C VAL A 149 3.79 14.67 -5.28
N THR A 150 4.13 15.90 -4.90
CA THR A 150 4.32 16.26 -3.49
C THR A 150 2.99 16.16 -2.74
N LEU A 151 2.95 15.36 -1.68
CA LEU A 151 1.82 15.29 -0.75
C LEU A 151 2.03 16.24 0.43
N ILE A 152 3.26 16.34 0.90
CA ILE A 152 3.66 17.18 2.03
C ILE A 152 5.09 17.68 1.80
N SER A 153 5.33 18.96 2.10
CA SER A 153 6.68 19.51 2.14
C SER A 153 7.31 19.20 3.49
N LEU A 154 8.47 18.58 3.46
CA LEU A 154 9.22 18.17 4.66
C LEU A 154 10.42 19.07 4.89
N ASP A 155 10.72 19.33 6.16
CA ASP A 155 11.96 20.01 6.55
C ASP A 155 13.17 19.09 6.38
N ALA A 156 14.37 19.67 6.42
CA ALA A 156 15.61 18.91 6.31
C ALA A 156 15.70 17.84 7.41
N GLY A 157 15.93 16.59 7.02
CA GLY A 157 16.03 15.45 7.92
C GLY A 157 14.68 14.89 8.40
N GLU A 158 13.57 15.52 8.04
CA GLU A 158 12.23 15.03 8.34
C GLU A 158 11.76 14.03 7.27
N LYS A 159 11.04 13.01 7.70
CA LYS A 159 10.44 11.99 6.83
C LYS A 159 8.95 11.85 7.10
N LEU A 160 8.20 11.41 6.09
CA LEU A 160 6.85 10.92 6.31
C LEU A 160 6.94 9.59 7.06
N ALA A 161 6.27 9.49 8.20
CA ALA A 161 6.27 8.29 9.04
C ALA A 161 5.06 7.38 8.78
N GLY A 162 3.94 7.95 8.34
CA GLY A 162 2.73 7.18 8.12
C GLY A 162 1.61 8.01 7.51
N MET A 163 0.55 7.29 7.15
CA MET A 163 -0.67 7.85 6.60
C MET A 163 -1.85 7.02 7.11
N GLU A 164 -2.84 7.68 7.68
CA GLU A 164 -4.05 7.03 8.16
C GLU A 164 -5.28 7.64 7.50
N LYS A 165 -6.26 6.80 7.20
CA LYS A 165 -7.57 7.25 6.75
C LYS A 165 -8.35 7.83 7.93
N VAL A 166 -8.92 9.02 7.76
CA VAL A 166 -9.76 9.64 8.80
C VAL A 166 -11.12 8.95 8.80
N VAL A 167 -11.51 8.47 9.96
CA VAL A 167 -12.83 7.86 10.21
C VAL A 167 -13.57 8.80 11.16
N GLU A 168 -14.75 9.29 10.73
CA GLU A 168 -15.66 10.10 11.54
C GLU A 168 -16.65 9.21 12.30
#